data_07abfc4c414f99ea59b2d9e03e7073de
#
_entry.id   07abfc4c414f99ea59b2d9e03e7073de
#
_cell.length_a   1.000
_cell.length_b   1.000
_cell.length_c   1.000
_cell.angle_alpha   90.00
_cell.angle_beta   90.00
_cell.angle_gamma   90.00
#
_symmetry.space_group_name_H-M   'P 1'
#
loop_
_entity.id
_entity.type
_entity.pdbx_description
1 polymer ?
#
loop_
_entity_poly.entity_id
_entity_poly.type
_entity_poly.pdbx_seq_one_letter_code
_entity_poly.pdbx_strand_id
1 'polypeptide(L)'
;MTNRDPIPPGAVLVALDIAKLRNEVLIEMPGQQRRRRLSVLNNRTEHDRLIETLKTFGAPVVCAFEATGNYHRPIAWRFMEAGFETRLVSSMALARTREALHNGWDKNDPRDAQVILHMLRIGASQTYHDPMKAGINDVQELSKTHEAIAKAKTEIQHRILTHYLP
;
A
#
# COMPACT_ATOMS: atom_id res chain seq x y z
N MET A 1 -17.37 -1.81 16.66
CA MET A 1 -16.90 -3.21 16.44
C MET A 1 -16.16 -3.23 15.12
N THR A 2 -14.85 -3.31 15.14
CA THR A 2 -14.04 -3.45 13.93
C THR A 2 -14.27 -4.85 13.37
N ASN A 3 -14.95 -4.93 12.23
CA ASN A 3 -15.13 -6.18 11.49
C ASN A 3 -13.73 -6.63 11.02
N ARG A 4 -13.10 -7.50 11.78
CA ARG A 4 -11.80 -8.09 11.44
C ARG A 4 -12.10 -9.34 10.62
N ASP A 5 -12.04 -9.22 9.31
CA ASP A 5 -12.16 -10.40 8.47
C ASP A 5 -10.99 -11.33 8.78
N PRO A 6 -11.24 -12.60 9.18
CA PRO A 6 -10.17 -13.54 9.50
C PRO A 6 -9.32 -13.83 8.26
N ILE A 7 -8.02 -14.07 8.47
CA ILE A 7 -7.16 -14.54 7.38
C ILE A 7 -7.60 -15.95 6.99
N PRO A 8 -7.77 -16.25 5.69
CA PRO A 8 -8.12 -17.59 5.24
C PRO A 8 -7.10 -18.63 5.72
N PRO A 9 -7.56 -19.79 6.19
CA PRO A 9 -6.64 -20.87 6.58
C PRO A 9 -5.71 -21.27 5.43
N GLY A 10 -4.42 -21.44 5.72
CA GLY A 10 -3.44 -21.82 4.72
C GLY A 10 -3.05 -20.69 3.75
N ALA A 11 -3.42 -19.46 4.03
CA ALA A 11 -3.08 -18.34 3.16
C ALA A 11 -1.58 -18.00 3.18
N VAL A 12 -1.07 -17.62 2.04
CA VAL A 12 0.23 -16.96 1.88
C VAL A 12 0.08 -15.50 2.25
N LEU A 13 0.89 -15.03 3.18
CA LEU A 13 0.87 -13.63 3.63
C LEU A 13 1.96 -12.85 2.90
N VAL A 14 1.58 -11.71 2.33
CA VAL A 14 2.47 -10.84 1.57
C VAL A 14 2.41 -9.44 2.15
N ALA A 15 3.50 -8.98 2.71
CA ALA A 15 3.63 -7.62 3.20
C ALA A 15 4.48 -6.78 2.24
N LEU A 16 4.01 -5.57 1.91
CA LEU A 16 4.70 -4.66 1.01
C LEU A 16 4.95 -3.32 1.70
N ASP A 17 6.22 -2.95 1.75
CA ASP A 17 6.63 -1.57 2.01
C ASP A 17 6.72 -0.85 0.65
N ILE A 18 5.77 0.05 0.43
CA ILE A 18 5.54 0.71 -0.87
C ILE A 18 6.35 1.99 -0.97
N ALA A 19 7.15 2.10 -2.04
CA ALA A 19 7.86 3.32 -2.36
C ALA A 19 7.71 3.70 -3.85
N LYS A 20 8.12 4.91 -4.19
CA LYS A 20 7.97 5.46 -5.54
C LYS A 20 8.61 4.60 -6.63
N LEU A 21 9.81 4.10 -6.40
CA LEU A 21 10.58 3.38 -7.41
C LEU A 21 10.63 1.88 -7.18
N ARG A 22 10.63 1.43 -5.92
CA ARG A 22 10.87 0.04 -5.56
C ARG A 22 10.14 -0.30 -4.27
N ASN A 23 9.46 -1.42 -4.28
CA ASN A 23 8.73 -1.96 -3.14
C ASN A 23 9.53 -3.10 -2.52
N GLU A 24 9.63 -3.11 -1.19
CA GLU A 24 10.18 -4.25 -0.47
C GLU A 24 9.02 -5.19 -0.12
N VAL A 25 9.16 -6.45 -0.51
CA VAL A 25 8.12 -7.46 -0.40
C VAL A 25 8.61 -8.59 0.49
N LEU A 26 7.81 -8.93 1.48
CA LEU A 26 8.06 -10.05 2.39
C LEU A 26 6.93 -11.06 2.25
N ILE A 27 7.28 -12.29 1.88
CA ILE A 27 6.32 -13.38 1.66
C ILE A 27 6.51 -14.43 2.75
N GLU A 28 5.42 -14.81 3.38
CA GLU A 28 5.36 -15.87 4.38
C GLU A 28 4.42 -16.97 3.94
N MET A 29 4.99 -18.16 3.83
CA MET A 29 4.25 -19.37 3.49
C MET A 29 3.59 -19.99 4.73
N PRO A 30 2.39 -20.57 4.60
CA PRO A 30 1.74 -21.24 5.72
C PRO A 30 2.61 -22.38 6.25
N GLY A 31 2.75 -22.45 7.58
CA GLY A 31 3.53 -23.48 8.26
C GLY A 31 5.06 -23.39 8.11
N GLN A 32 5.59 -22.38 7.41
CA GLN A 32 7.02 -22.15 7.28
C GLN A 32 7.48 -20.99 8.17
N GLN A 33 8.60 -21.19 8.88
CA GLN A 33 9.22 -20.09 9.65
C GLN A 33 10.03 -19.17 8.75
N ARG A 34 10.54 -19.66 7.63
CA ARG A 34 11.38 -18.90 6.70
C ARG A 34 10.53 -18.01 5.80
N ARG A 35 10.81 -16.72 5.85
CA ARG A 35 10.23 -15.70 4.98
C ARG A 35 11.06 -15.53 3.71
N ARG A 36 10.41 -15.32 2.59
CA ARG A 36 11.06 -14.96 1.33
C ARG A 36 10.99 -13.44 1.15
N ARG A 37 12.14 -12.82 0.94
CA ARG A 37 12.26 -11.40 0.66
C ARG A 37 12.49 -11.18 -0.83
N LEU A 38 11.79 -10.18 -1.38
CA LEU A 38 11.94 -9.73 -2.76
C LEU A 38 11.98 -8.20 -2.77
N SER A 39 12.71 -7.65 -3.73
CA SER A 39 12.69 -6.23 -4.04
C SER A 39 12.12 -6.08 -5.45
N VAL A 40 11.00 -5.36 -5.58
CA VAL A 40 10.15 -5.32 -6.77
C VAL A 40 10.05 -3.88 -7.24
N LEU A 41 10.47 -3.58 -8.47
CA LEU A 41 10.31 -2.24 -9.03
C LEU A 41 8.83 -1.88 -9.13
N ASN A 42 8.49 -0.62 -8.83
CA ASN A 42 7.12 -0.15 -8.88
C ASN A 42 6.67 0.16 -10.32
N ASN A 43 6.65 -0.88 -11.15
CA ASN A 43 6.22 -0.84 -12.54
C ASN A 43 5.37 -2.07 -12.91
N ARG A 44 4.70 -1.98 -14.04
CA ARG A 44 3.76 -3.01 -14.53
C ARG A 44 4.41 -4.39 -14.64
N THR A 45 5.55 -4.49 -15.28
CA THR A 45 6.20 -5.76 -15.59
C THR A 45 6.60 -6.52 -14.33
N GLU A 46 7.16 -5.82 -13.35
CA GLU A 46 7.57 -6.42 -12.09
C GLU A 46 6.37 -6.79 -11.19
N HIS A 47 5.29 -6.00 -11.24
CA HIS A 47 4.04 -6.37 -10.58
C HIS A 47 3.45 -7.66 -11.17
N ASP A 48 3.45 -7.80 -12.50
CA ASP A 48 2.97 -9.02 -13.17
C ASP A 48 3.81 -10.23 -12.78
N ARG A 49 5.14 -10.09 -12.75
CA ARG A 49 6.05 -11.16 -12.31
C ARG A 49 5.80 -11.58 -10.86
N LEU A 50 5.57 -10.61 -9.97
CA LEU A 50 5.24 -10.91 -8.59
C LEU A 50 3.93 -11.69 -8.50
N ILE A 51 2.88 -11.24 -9.20
CA ILE A 51 1.58 -11.91 -9.23
C ILE A 51 1.69 -13.35 -9.74
N GLU A 52 2.38 -13.55 -10.85
CA GLU A 52 2.60 -14.90 -11.38
C GLU A 52 3.36 -15.79 -10.38
N THR A 53 4.38 -15.23 -9.70
CA THR A 53 5.09 -15.95 -8.63
C THR A 53 4.14 -16.34 -7.50
N LEU A 54 3.26 -15.45 -7.06
CA LEU A 54 2.31 -15.71 -5.99
C LEU A 54 1.27 -16.76 -6.38
N LYS A 55 0.82 -16.76 -7.62
CA LYS A 55 -0.11 -17.79 -8.16
C LYS A 55 0.49 -19.19 -8.14
N THR A 56 1.82 -19.34 -8.32
CA THR A 56 2.46 -20.66 -8.29
C THR A 56 2.34 -21.36 -6.95
N PHE A 57 2.03 -20.66 -5.88
CA PHE A 57 1.86 -21.28 -4.56
C PHE A 57 0.56 -22.08 -4.41
N GLY A 58 -0.43 -21.87 -5.30
CA GLY A 58 -1.68 -22.63 -5.31
C GLY A 58 -2.52 -22.49 -4.03
N ALA A 59 -2.32 -21.42 -3.28
CA ALA A 59 -2.98 -21.13 -2.00
C ALA A 59 -3.62 -19.74 -2.03
N PRO A 60 -4.59 -19.46 -1.15
CA PRO A 60 -5.11 -18.11 -0.97
C PRO A 60 -3.98 -17.13 -0.66
N VAL A 61 -3.99 -15.96 -1.27
CA VAL A 61 -2.97 -14.91 -1.05
C VAL A 61 -3.62 -13.71 -0.40
N VAL A 62 -3.04 -13.23 0.69
CA VAL A 62 -3.43 -12.01 1.38
C VAL A 62 -2.29 -11.01 1.33
N CYS A 63 -2.47 -9.91 0.62
CA CYS A 63 -1.49 -8.84 0.46
C CYS A 63 -1.83 -7.69 1.41
N ALA A 64 -0.84 -7.18 2.13
CA ALA A 64 -1.01 -6.01 2.99
C ALA A 64 0.07 -4.95 2.73
N PHE A 65 -0.32 -3.69 2.79
CA PHE A 65 0.57 -2.54 2.64
C PHE A 65 0.07 -1.32 3.41
N GLU A 66 0.95 -0.36 3.60
CA GLU A 66 0.59 0.99 4.02
C GLU A 66 0.31 1.86 2.80
N ALA A 67 -0.75 2.70 2.87
CA ALA A 67 -1.04 3.67 1.81
C ALA A 67 -0.13 4.89 1.94
N THR A 68 1.00 4.87 1.24
CA THR A 68 1.89 6.01 1.13
C THR A 68 1.61 6.75 -0.18
N GLY A 69 1.02 7.93 -0.09
CA GLY A 69 0.60 8.70 -1.26
C GLY A 69 -0.27 7.87 -2.22
N ASN A 70 0.01 7.93 -3.52
CA ASN A 70 -0.69 7.17 -4.56
C ASN A 70 0.12 5.99 -5.11
N TYR A 71 1.34 5.74 -4.61
CA TYR A 71 2.24 4.73 -5.17
C TYR A 71 1.76 3.29 -5.01
N HIS A 72 0.88 3.02 -4.04
CA HIS A 72 0.28 1.71 -3.81
C HIS A 72 -0.80 1.35 -4.84
N ARG A 73 -1.48 2.34 -5.45
CA ARG A 73 -2.65 2.11 -6.30
C ARG A 73 -2.41 1.14 -7.46
N PRO A 74 -1.32 1.26 -8.26
CA PRO A 74 -1.11 0.35 -9.39
C PRO A 74 -0.97 -1.11 -8.99
N ILE A 75 -0.22 -1.41 -7.92
CA ILE A 75 -0.03 -2.79 -7.48
C ILE A 75 -1.26 -3.32 -6.75
N ALA A 76 -1.94 -2.49 -5.95
CA ALA A 76 -3.16 -2.87 -5.25
C ALA A 76 -4.27 -3.26 -6.23
N TRP A 77 -4.50 -2.45 -7.27
CA TRP A 77 -5.46 -2.75 -8.33
C TRP A 77 -5.16 -4.09 -9.00
N ARG A 78 -3.88 -4.37 -9.30
CA ARG A 78 -3.45 -5.62 -9.93
C ARG A 78 -3.63 -6.83 -9.03
N PHE A 79 -3.39 -6.71 -7.74
CA PHE A 79 -3.67 -7.77 -6.78
C PHE A 79 -5.16 -8.10 -6.74
N MET A 80 -6.02 -7.08 -6.72
CA MET A 80 -7.47 -7.26 -6.75
C MET A 80 -7.94 -7.92 -8.05
N GLU A 81 -7.41 -7.51 -9.21
CA GLU A 81 -7.70 -8.14 -10.50
C GLU A 81 -7.20 -9.60 -10.57
N ALA A 82 -6.11 -9.92 -9.87
CA ALA A 82 -5.61 -11.27 -9.75
C ALA A 82 -6.43 -12.15 -8.77
N GLY A 83 -7.43 -11.59 -8.11
CA GLY A 83 -8.25 -12.27 -7.10
C GLY A 83 -7.59 -12.41 -5.73
N PHE A 84 -6.52 -11.66 -5.45
CA PHE A 84 -5.88 -11.66 -4.15
C PHE A 84 -6.62 -10.76 -3.16
N GLU A 85 -6.74 -11.23 -1.92
CA GLU A 85 -7.25 -10.40 -0.85
C GLU A 85 -6.25 -9.28 -0.54
N THR A 86 -6.72 -8.04 -0.55
CA THR A 86 -5.86 -6.86 -0.40
C THR A 86 -6.27 -6.09 0.85
N ARG A 87 -5.32 -5.81 1.72
CA ARG A 87 -5.53 -5.15 3.01
C ARG A 87 -4.65 -3.92 3.18
N LEU A 88 -5.18 -2.96 3.93
CA LEU A 88 -4.51 -1.72 4.27
C LEU A 88 -4.13 -1.71 5.75
N VAL A 89 -2.92 -1.26 6.04
CA VAL A 89 -2.43 -0.98 7.39
C VAL A 89 -2.42 0.53 7.61
N SER A 90 -2.90 0.98 8.75
CA SER A 90 -2.89 2.39 9.11
C SER A 90 -1.47 2.88 9.41
N SER A 91 -1.05 4.01 8.84
CA SER A 91 0.25 4.65 9.07
C SER A 91 0.51 4.92 10.55
N MET A 92 -0.51 5.37 11.28
CA MET A 92 -0.40 5.64 12.72
C MET A 92 -0.18 4.36 13.52
N ALA A 93 -0.92 3.30 13.19
CA ALA A 93 -0.76 2.00 13.85
C ALA A 93 0.60 1.37 13.52
N LEU A 94 1.07 1.51 12.26
CA LEU A 94 2.39 1.07 11.83
C LEU A 94 3.51 1.74 12.64
N ALA A 95 3.46 3.07 12.78
CA ALA A 95 4.45 3.83 13.55
C ALA A 95 4.52 3.37 15.01
N ARG A 96 3.37 3.24 15.68
CA ARG A 96 3.29 2.76 17.07
C ARG A 96 3.78 1.33 17.23
N THR A 97 3.43 0.45 16.29
CA THR A 97 3.87 -0.95 16.31
C THR A 97 5.37 -1.04 16.09
N ARG A 98 5.93 -0.22 15.20
CA ARG A 98 7.38 -0.13 14.97
C ARG A 98 8.14 0.26 16.25
N GLU A 99 7.66 1.27 16.98
CA GLU A 99 8.24 1.69 18.26
C GLU A 99 8.21 0.56 19.29
N ALA A 100 7.07 -0.12 19.42
CA ALA A 100 6.91 -1.22 20.37
C ALA A 100 7.80 -2.43 20.07
N LEU A 101 8.06 -2.71 18.79
CA LEU A 101 8.83 -3.89 18.35
C LEU A 101 10.33 -3.59 18.10
N HIS A 102 10.77 -2.35 18.28
CA HIS A 102 12.12 -1.89 17.89
C HIS A 102 13.28 -2.67 18.51
N ASN A 103 13.08 -3.30 19.65
CA ASN A 103 14.15 -3.98 20.41
C ASN A 103 14.36 -5.47 20.07
N GLY A 104 13.55 -6.08 19.18
CA GLY A 104 13.57 -7.53 18.95
C GLY A 104 13.74 -7.99 17.50
N TRP A 105 13.97 -7.08 16.55
CA TRP A 105 13.93 -7.44 15.13
C TRP A 105 15.31 -7.50 14.50
N ASP A 106 15.47 -8.48 13.62
CA ASP A 106 16.74 -8.72 12.92
C ASP A 106 17.10 -7.51 12.04
N LYS A 107 18.36 -7.06 12.13
CA LYS A 107 18.85 -5.85 11.45
C LYS A 107 18.85 -5.94 9.92
N ASN A 108 18.64 -7.15 9.37
CA ASN A 108 18.82 -7.44 7.95
C ASN A 108 17.53 -7.42 7.12
N ASP A 109 16.35 -7.35 7.75
CA ASP A 109 15.08 -7.30 7.03
C ASP A 109 14.52 -5.88 6.95
N PRO A 110 13.80 -5.51 5.87
CA PRO A 110 13.14 -4.21 5.80
C PRO A 110 12.13 -4.12 6.95
N ARG A 111 12.40 -3.21 7.85
CA ARG A 111 11.65 -3.09 9.11
C ARG A 111 10.16 -2.90 8.88
N ASP A 112 9.80 -2.10 7.88
CA ASP A 112 8.41 -1.75 7.62
C ASP A 112 7.60 -2.91 7.06
N ALA A 113 8.15 -3.70 6.14
CA ALA A 113 7.50 -4.90 5.64
C ALA A 113 7.29 -5.96 6.75
N GLN A 114 8.22 -6.06 7.72
CA GLN A 114 8.05 -6.95 8.87
C GLN A 114 6.94 -6.49 9.82
N VAL A 115 6.86 -5.17 10.09
CA VAL A 115 5.79 -4.60 10.90
C VAL A 115 4.44 -4.81 10.22
N ILE A 116 4.35 -4.58 8.92
CA ILE A 116 3.14 -4.81 8.14
C ILE A 116 2.72 -6.29 8.23
N LEU A 117 3.65 -7.22 8.07
CA LEU A 117 3.38 -8.66 8.19
C LEU A 117 2.89 -9.04 9.59
N HIS A 118 3.51 -8.49 10.62
CA HIS A 118 3.07 -8.68 12.01
C HIS A 118 1.65 -8.16 12.23
N MET A 119 1.37 -6.93 11.77
CA MET A 119 0.03 -6.33 11.87
C MET A 119 -1.02 -7.14 11.12
N LEU A 120 -0.68 -7.68 9.95
CA LEU A 120 -1.55 -8.58 9.20
C LEU A 120 -1.91 -9.82 10.03
N ARG A 121 -0.92 -10.46 10.66
CA ARG A 121 -1.12 -11.64 11.52
C ARG A 121 -2.02 -11.41 12.72
N ILE A 122 -1.87 -10.27 13.39
CA ILE A 122 -2.70 -9.93 14.57
C ILE A 122 -4.06 -9.34 14.20
N GLY A 123 -4.38 -9.29 12.89
CA GLY A 123 -5.64 -8.73 12.40
C GLY A 123 -5.75 -7.20 12.53
N ALA A 124 -4.62 -6.49 12.65
CA ALA A 124 -4.58 -5.03 12.71
C ALA A 124 -4.51 -4.41 11.30
N SER A 125 -5.31 -4.92 10.38
CA SER A 125 -5.43 -4.45 9.00
C SER A 125 -6.91 -4.36 8.61
N GLN A 126 -7.20 -3.59 7.56
CA GLN A 126 -8.55 -3.39 7.03
C GLN A 126 -8.57 -3.83 5.57
N THR A 127 -9.71 -4.33 5.09
CA THR A 127 -9.91 -4.60 3.67
C THR A 127 -9.67 -3.33 2.86
N TYR A 128 -8.83 -3.43 1.83
CA TYR A 128 -8.59 -2.32 0.92
C TYR A 128 -9.72 -2.19 -0.08
N HIS A 129 -10.32 -1.02 -0.11
CA HIS A 129 -11.31 -0.64 -1.11
C HIS A 129 -10.68 0.34 -2.09
N ASP A 130 -10.61 -0.05 -3.37
CA ASP A 130 -10.10 0.84 -4.40
C ASP A 130 -11.06 2.02 -4.58
N PRO A 131 -10.61 3.27 -4.33
CA PRO A 131 -11.46 4.45 -4.49
C PRO A 131 -12.00 4.62 -5.92
N MET A 132 -11.30 4.12 -6.95
CA MET A 132 -11.76 4.18 -8.34
C MET A 132 -12.97 3.26 -8.58
N LYS A 133 -12.97 2.05 -7.98
CA LYS A 133 -14.12 1.14 -8.05
C LYS A 133 -15.31 1.64 -7.23
N ALA A 134 -15.05 2.38 -6.16
CA ALA A 134 -16.09 2.94 -5.31
C ALA A 134 -16.67 4.28 -5.81
N GLY A 135 -16.15 4.87 -6.90
CA GLY A 135 -16.58 6.17 -7.42
C GLY A 135 -16.23 7.39 -6.55
N ILE A 136 -15.60 7.19 -5.41
CA ILE A 136 -15.25 8.27 -4.47
C ILE A 136 -14.02 9.05 -4.93
N ASN A 137 -13.14 8.39 -5.69
CA ASN A 137 -11.89 8.99 -6.14
C ASN A 137 -12.10 10.19 -7.05
N ASP A 138 -13.13 10.15 -7.91
CA ASP A 138 -13.38 11.22 -8.88
C ASP A 138 -13.74 12.54 -8.19
N VAL A 139 -14.53 12.48 -7.13
CA VAL A 139 -14.92 13.68 -6.36
C VAL A 139 -13.71 14.28 -5.63
N GLN A 140 -12.86 13.44 -5.02
CA GLN A 140 -11.65 13.92 -4.34
C GLN A 140 -10.63 14.51 -5.31
N GLU A 141 -10.40 13.87 -6.44
CA GLU A 141 -9.47 14.38 -7.45
C GLU A 141 -10.01 15.64 -8.15
N LEU A 142 -11.30 15.71 -8.40
CA LEU A 142 -11.96 16.93 -8.90
C LEU A 142 -11.81 18.09 -7.91
N SER A 143 -12.01 17.84 -6.61
CA SER A 143 -11.82 18.86 -5.57
C SER A 143 -10.39 19.36 -5.52
N LYS A 144 -9.39 18.47 -5.51
CA LYS A 144 -7.97 18.86 -5.54
C LYS A 144 -7.59 19.61 -6.80
N THR A 145 -8.11 19.18 -7.95
CA THR A 145 -7.88 19.85 -9.24
C THR A 145 -8.49 21.23 -9.23
N HIS A 146 -9.71 21.39 -8.73
CA HIS A 146 -10.36 22.70 -8.58
C HIS A 146 -9.54 23.64 -7.67
N GLU A 147 -9.09 23.16 -6.51
CA GLU A 147 -8.24 23.93 -5.60
C GLU A 147 -6.92 24.38 -6.26
N ALA A 148 -6.26 23.49 -7.00
CA ALA A 148 -5.03 23.80 -7.71
C ALA A 148 -5.25 24.86 -8.79
N ILE A 149 -6.33 24.76 -9.57
CA ILE A 149 -6.70 25.75 -10.59
C ILE A 149 -7.05 27.11 -9.94
N ALA A 150 -7.81 27.11 -8.85
CA ALA A 150 -8.18 28.33 -8.14
C ALA A 150 -6.96 29.05 -7.58
N LYS A 151 -6.01 28.32 -7.01
CA LYS A 151 -4.74 28.85 -6.53
C LYS A 151 -3.89 29.44 -7.66
N ALA A 152 -3.70 28.69 -8.75
CA ALA A 152 -2.96 29.16 -9.93
C ALA A 152 -3.60 30.43 -10.54
N LYS A 153 -4.93 30.48 -10.64
CA LYS A 153 -5.65 31.68 -11.09
C LYS A 153 -5.33 32.89 -10.21
N THR A 154 -5.38 32.73 -8.91
CA THR A 154 -5.10 33.82 -7.95
C THR A 154 -3.65 34.31 -8.08
N GLU A 155 -2.69 33.40 -8.19
CA GLU A 155 -1.27 33.73 -8.38
C GLU A 155 -1.03 34.50 -9.68
N ILE A 156 -1.66 34.07 -10.79
CA ILE A 156 -1.57 34.77 -12.08
C ILE A 156 -2.21 36.18 -11.99
N GLN A 157 -3.39 36.30 -11.37
CA GLN A 157 -4.04 37.57 -11.16
C GLN A 157 -3.16 38.54 -10.36
N HIS A 158 -2.57 38.08 -9.27
CA HIS A 158 -1.62 38.90 -8.47
C HIS A 158 -0.42 39.33 -9.31
N ARG A 159 0.17 38.46 -10.12
CA ARG A 159 1.28 38.83 -11.01
C ARG A 159 0.88 39.89 -12.02
N ILE A 160 -0.29 39.75 -12.63
CA ILE A 160 -0.78 40.77 -13.59
C ILE A 160 -0.96 42.10 -12.92
N LEU A 161 -1.61 42.17 -11.74
CA LEU A 161 -1.88 43.40 -11.02
C LEU A 161 -0.62 44.05 -10.47
N THR A 162 0.38 43.25 -10.05
CA THR A 162 1.59 43.83 -9.41
C THR A 162 2.72 44.12 -10.38
N HIS A 163 2.80 43.48 -11.53
CA HIS A 163 3.95 43.60 -12.43
C HIS A 163 3.60 44.12 -13.84
N TYR A 164 2.34 44.02 -14.27
CA TYR A 164 1.98 44.32 -15.65
C TYR A 164 0.92 45.44 -15.76
N LEU A 165 0.26 45.82 -14.67
CA LEU A 165 -0.62 46.98 -14.64
C LEU A 165 0.03 48.10 -13.84
N PRO A 166 0.09 49.32 -14.40
CA PRO A 166 0.66 50.49 -13.73
C PRO A 166 -0.20 50.94 -12.53
#